data_8b764d2bcac0c6d203d5a32c66d7b7c8
#
_entry.id   8b764d2bcac0c6d203d5a32c66d7b7c8
#
_cell.length_a   1.000
_cell.length_b   1.000
_cell.length_c   1.000
_cell.angle_alpha   90.00
_cell.angle_beta   90.00
_cell.angle_gamma   90.00
#
_symmetry.space_group_name_H-M   'P 1'
#
loop_
_entity.id
_entity.type
_entity.pdbx_description
1 polymer ?
#
loop_
_entity_poly.entity_id
_entity_poly.type
_entity_poly.pdbx_seq_one_letter_code
_entity_poly.pdbx_strand_id
1 'polypeptide(L)'
;DSRSRGKQTDVFFYHSPGSKYGKRLADQLKRTFTAKYDRHQPNRGFNGTVSSRNLFVLRNSTPYAVFLELGNIQNARDQQRLVIPDNRQALANWIAEAMVSDYKKSK
;
A
#
# COMPACT_ATOMS: atom_id res chain seq x y z
N ASP A 1 8.52 4.63 6.73
CA ASP A 1 9.61 4.82 5.78
C ASP A 1 10.31 6.16 6.04
N SER A 2 11.63 6.15 6.06
CA SER A 2 12.46 7.34 6.37
C SER A 2 13.60 7.54 5.37
N ARG A 3 13.36 7.15 4.12
CA ARG A 3 14.33 7.34 3.04
C ARG A 3 14.66 8.82 2.84
N SER A 4 15.75 9.09 2.12
CA SER A 4 16.11 10.46 1.76
C SER A 4 14.97 11.17 1.02
N ARG A 5 14.95 12.50 1.10
CA ARG A 5 13.90 13.32 0.48
C ARG A 5 13.81 13.05 -1.02
N GLY A 6 12.61 12.75 -1.49
CA GLY A 6 12.31 12.55 -2.90
C GLY A 6 11.04 13.28 -3.28
N LYS A 7 10.81 13.39 -4.59
CA LYS A 7 9.62 14.05 -5.13
C LYS A 7 8.46 13.06 -5.31
N GLN A 8 8.76 11.79 -5.48
CA GLN A 8 7.76 10.76 -5.72
C GLN A 8 7.22 10.20 -4.41
N THR A 9 5.99 9.74 -4.44
CA THR A 9 5.42 8.92 -3.37
C THR A 9 5.70 7.47 -3.69
N ASP A 10 6.54 6.85 -2.88
CA ASP A 10 6.83 5.42 -2.99
C ASP A 10 6.05 4.66 -1.93
N VAL A 11 5.22 3.74 -2.37
CA VAL A 11 4.42 2.88 -1.50
C VAL A 11 4.83 1.44 -1.74
N PHE A 12 5.08 0.71 -0.66
CA PHE A 12 5.50 -0.68 -0.72
C PHE A 12 4.42 -1.59 -0.15
N PHE A 13 4.18 -2.69 -0.85
CA PHE A 13 3.22 -3.72 -0.47
C PHE A 13 3.98 -5.04 -0.35
N TYR A 14 4.30 -5.43 0.89
CA TYR A 14 5.10 -6.62 1.15
C TYR A 14 4.23 -7.80 1.53
N HIS A 15 4.50 -8.95 0.94
CA HIS A 15 3.86 -10.22 1.31
C HIS A 15 4.91 -11.23 1.74
N SER A 16 4.48 -12.28 2.43
CA SER A 16 5.38 -13.36 2.81
C SER A 16 5.83 -14.13 1.57
N PRO A 17 7.12 -14.56 1.49
CA PRO A 17 7.54 -15.47 0.43
C PRO A 17 6.68 -16.73 0.43
N GLY A 18 6.24 -17.17 -0.74
CA GLY A 18 5.41 -18.36 -0.87
C GLY A 18 3.92 -18.16 -0.57
N SER A 19 3.53 -16.98 -0.09
CA SER A 19 2.10 -16.69 0.15
C SER A 19 1.42 -16.28 -1.15
N LYS A 20 0.73 -17.21 -1.77
CA LYS A 20 -0.02 -16.97 -3.01
C LYS A 20 -1.11 -15.91 -2.81
N TYR A 21 -1.87 -16.03 -1.74
CA TYR A 21 -2.97 -15.11 -1.46
C TYR A 21 -2.48 -13.76 -0.94
N GLY A 22 -1.37 -13.74 -0.20
CA GLY A 22 -0.73 -12.49 0.20
C GLY A 22 -0.25 -11.69 -1.00
N LYS A 23 0.38 -12.36 -1.97
CA LYS A 23 0.81 -11.71 -3.21
C LYS A 23 -0.39 -11.18 -4.00
N ARG A 24 -1.48 -11.95 -4.09
CA ARG A 24 -2.68 -11.50 -4.79
C ARG A 24 -3.27 -10.25 -4.16
N LEU A 25 -3.37 -10.21 -2.83
CA LEU A 25 -3.86 -9.02 -2.11
C LEU A 25 -2.91 -7.83 -2.33
N ALA A 26 -1.60 -8.04 -2.26
CA ALA A 26 -0.61 -6.98 -2.50
C ALA A 26 -0.74 -6.42 -3.92
N ASP A 27 -0.91 -7.27 -4.91
CA ASP A 27 -1.13 -6.84 -6.31
C ASP A 27 -2.42 -6.03 -6.45
N GLN A 28 -3.50 -6.44 -5.77
CA GLN A 28 -4.76 -5.69 -5.79
C GLN A 28 -4.62 -4.33 -5.11
N LEU A 29 -3.92 -4.27 -3.98
CA LEU A 29 -3.63 -3.00 -3.30
C LEU A 29 -2.88 -2.05 -4.21
N LYS A 30 -1.87 -2.54 -4.90
CA LYS A 30 -1.11 -1.72 -5.86
C LYS A 30 -2.01 -1.18 -6.97
N ARG A 31 -2.86 -2.03 -7.55
CA ARG A 31 -3.79 -1.59 -8.62
C ARG A 31 -4.74 -0.51 -8.12
N THR A 32 -5.32 -0.71 -6.95
CA THR A 32 -6.26 0.25 -6.36
C THR A 32 -5.57 1.59 -6.07
N PHE A 33 -4.41 1.54 -5.43
CA PHE A 33 -3.64 2.76 -5.11
C PHE A 33 -3.21 3.49 -6.37
N THR A 34 -2.75 2.78 -7.38
CA THR A 34 -2.35 3.37 -8.67
C THR A 34 -3.52 4.14 -9.28
N ALA A 35 -4.69 3.52 -9.36
CA ALA A 35 -5.89 4.16 -9.92
C ALA A 35 -6.30 5.39 -9.13
N LYS A 36 -6.25 5.32 -7.79
CA LYS A 36 -6.64 6.44 -6.93
C LYS A 36 -5.66 7.61 -7.03
N TYR A 37 -4.36 7.34 -7.02
CA TYR A 37 -3.38 8.41 -7.18
C TYR A 37 -3.46 9.04 -8.57
N ASP A 38 -3.64 8.25 -9.63
CA ASP A 38 -3.79 8.77 -10.99
C ASP A 38 -5.02 9.68 -11.10
N ARG A 39 -6.11 9.31 -10.44
CA ARG A 39 -7.35 10.08 -10.48
C ARG A 39 -7.29 11.36 -9.65
N HIS A 40 -6.75 11.28 -8.43
CA HIS A 40 -6.84 12.36 -7.45
C HIS A 40 -5.58 13.23 -7.39
N GLN A 41 -4.42 12.68 -7.70
CA GLN A 41 -3.13 13.36 -7.64
C GLN A 41 -2.24 12.92 -8.81
N PRO A 42 -2.64 13.22 -10.07
CA PRO A 42 -1.92 12.70 -11.24
C PRO A 42 -0.47 13.18 -11.33
N ASN A 43 -0.14 14.32 -10.72
CA ASN A 43 1.21 14.89 -10.77
C ASN A 43 2.06 14.53 -9.55
N ARG A 44 1.57 13.65 -8.68
CA ARG A 44 2.28 13.28 -7.45
C ARG A 44 3.48 12.38 -7.72
N GLY A 45 3.49 11.66 -8.84
CA GLY A 45 4.56 10.71 -9.14
C GLY A 45 4.47 9.47 -8.25
N PHE A 46 3.29 8.85 -8.18
CA PHE A 46 3.10 7.64 -7.42
C PHE A 46 3.88 6.47 -8.00
N ASN A 47 4.61 5.76 -7.16
CA ASN A 47 5.28 4.52 -7.50
C ASN A 47 4.95 3.46 -6.46
N GLY A 48 4.24 2.40 -6.89
CA GLY A 48 3.88 1.28 -6.02
C GLY A 48 4.75 0.07 -6.35
N THR A 49 5.28 -0.57 -5.31
CA THR A 49 6.12 -1.76 -5.45
C THR A 49 5.53 -2.90 -4.65
N VAL A 50 5.27 -4.03 -5.33
CA VAL A 50 4.92 -5.29 -4.67
C VAL A 50 6.20 -6.12 -4.57
N SER A 51 6.50 -6.61 -3.37
CA SER A 51 7.70 -7.40 -3.14
C SER A 51 7.47 -8.40 -1.99
N SER A 52 8.23 -9.47 -1.98
CA SER A 52 8.22 -10.39 -0.84
C SER A 52 9.23 -9.96 0.21
N ARG A 53 8.90 -10.16 1.49
CA ARG A 53 9.83 -9.97 2.60
C ARG A 53 9.56 -11.03 3.66
N ASN A 54 10.64 -11.56 4.21
CA ASN A 54 10.55 -12.54 5.30
C ASN A 54 10.46 -11.80 6.63
N LEU A 55 9.27 -11.21 6.90
CA LEU A 55 8.99 -10.49 8.14
C LEU A 55 8.28 -11.42 9.13
N PHE A 56 8.65 -11.30 10.41
CA PHE A 56 8.04 -12.10 11.47
C PHE A 56 6.52 -11.99 11.47
N VAL A 57 5.98 -10.76 11.37
CA VAL A 57 4.53 -10.53 11.38
C VAL A 57 3.83 -11.21 10.21
N LEU A 58 4.46 -11.26 9.04
CA LEU A 58 3.86 -11.88 7.85
C LEU A 58 3.86 -13.40 7.95
N ARG A 59 5.00 -14.01 8.36
CA ARG A 59 5.09 -15.47 8.38
C ARG A 59 4.36 -16.09 9.56
N ASN A 60 4.02 -15.32 10.60
CA ASN A 60 3.32 -15.82 11.80
C ASN A 60 1.85 -15.42 11.85
N SER A 61 1.32 -14.80 10.79
CA SER A 61 -0.11 -14.50 10.69
C SER A 61 -0.85 -15.72 10.15
N THR A 62 -1.93 -16.13 10.83
CA THR A 62 -2.77 -17.26 10.38
C THR A 62 -3.49 -16.95 9.08
N PRO A 63 -4.23 -15.82 8.94
CA PRO A 63 -4.70 -15.39 7.64
C PRO A 63 -3.54 -14.84 6.81
N TYR A 64 -3.65 -14.86 5.49
CA TYR A 64 -2.67 -14.17 4.67
C TYR A 64 -2.67 -12.67 4.98
N ALA A 65 -1.50 -12.06 4.88
CA ALA A 65 -1.29 -10.67 5.32
C ALA A 65 -0.39 -9.92 4.35
N VAL A 66 -0.53 -8.60 4.36
CA VAL A 66 0.33 -7.67 3.61
C VAL A 66 0.81 -6.60 4.56
N PHE A 67 2.09 -6.29 4.49
CA PHE A 67 2.70 -5.19 5.23
C PHE A 67 2.81 -3.99 4.30
N LEU A 68 2.28 -2.84 4.73
CA LEU A 68 2.23 -1.63 3.91
C LEU A 68 3.18 -0.57 4.45
N GLU A 69 3.98 0.01 3.55
CA GLU A 69 4.68 1.27 3.80
C GLU A 69 4.04 2.34 2.92
N LEU A 70 3.30 3.26 3.54
CA LEU A 70 2.39 4.16 2.83
C LEU A 70 3.04 5.45 2.36
N GLY A 71 4.26 5.74 2.77
CA GLY A 71 4.95 6.95 2.36
C GLY A 71 6.27 7.13 3.08
N ASN A 72 6.96 8.20 2.71
CA ASN A 72 8.25 8.58 3.27
C ASN A 72 8.07 9.74 4.24
N ILE A 73 8.38 9.53 5.52
CA ILE A 73 8.18 10.57 6.55
C ILE A 73 9.05 11.82 6.35
N GLN A 74 10.07 11.73 5.50
CA GLN A 74 10.92 12.90 5.16
C GLN A 74 10.38 13.70 3.97
N ASN A 75 9.27 13.27 3.37
CA ASN A 75 8.63 13.98 2.27
C ASN A 75 7.41 14.72 2.80
N ALA A 76 7.37 16.06 2.63
CA ALA A 76 6.30 16.89 3.18
C ALA A 76 4.92 16.52 2.64
N ARG A 77 4.82 16.15 1.36
CA ARG A 77 3.55 15.74 0.77
C ARG A 77 3.07 14.40 1.30
N ASP A 78 4.00 13.46 1.54
CA ASP A 78 3.65 12.17 2.16
C ASP A 78 3.20 12.36 3.61
N GLN A 79 3.85 13.29 4.34
CA GLN A 79 3.43 13.63 5.69
C GLN A 79 1.98 14.11 5.70
N GLN A 80 1.57 14.94 4.75
CA GLN A 80 0.20 15.44 4.65
C GLN A 80 -0.81 14.30 4.42
N ARG A 81 -0.42 13.26 3.68
CA ARG A 81 -1.29 12.08 3.48
C ARG A 81 -1.53 11.31 4.79
N LEU A 82 -0.61 11.38 5.72
CA LEU A 82 -0.65 10.58 6.95
C LEU A 82 -1.16 11.38 8.15
N VAL A 83 -0.89 12.69 8.21
CA VAL A 83 -1.25 13.50 9.39
C VAL A 83 -2.56 14.27 9.22
N ILE A 84 -2.97 14.63 8.00
CA ILE A 84 -4.24 15.29 7.77
C ILE A 84 -5.35 14.23 7.82
N PRO A 85 -6.35 14.36 8.73
CA PRO A 85 -7.35 13.31 8.93
C PRO A 85 -8.09 12.87 7.67
N ASP A 86 -8.52 13.82 6.83
CA ASP A 86 -9.24 13.47 5.59
C ASP A 86 -8.35 12.68 4.62
N ASN A 87 -7.08 13.03 4.52
CA ASN A 87 -6.14 12.32 3.67
C ASN A 87 -5.87 10.92 4.20
N ARG A 88 -5.70 10.79 5.50
CA ARG A 88 -5.51 9.49 6.15
C ARG A 88 -6.75 8.60 5.98
N GLN A 89 -7.94 9.19 6.09
CA GLN A 89 -9.19 8.47 5.85
C GLN A 89 -9.29 7.98 4.40
N ALA A 90 -8.84 8.78 3.45
CA ALA A 90 -8.81 8.37 2.04
C ALA A 90 -7.93 7.13 1.85
N LEU A 91 -6.74 7.11 2.45
CA LEU A 91 -5.87 5.94 2.38
C LEU A 91 -6.53 4.70 2.98
N ALA A 92 -7.20 4.85 4.13
CA ALA A 92 -7.92 3.75 4.76
C ALA A 92 -9.05 3.23 3.87
N ASN A 93 -9.78 4.13 3.20
CA ASN A 93 -10.84 3.75 2.27
C ASN A 93 -10.29 2.96 1.07
N TRP A 94 -9.14 3.36 0.54
CA TRP A 94 -8.50 2.65 -0.58
C TRP A 94 -8.07 1.24 -0.18
N ILE A 95 -7.53 1.09 1.04
CA ILE A 95 -7.16 -0.22 1.58
C ILE A 95 -8.40 -1.11 1.68
N ALA A 96 -9.48 -0.58 2.26
CA ALA A 96 -10.74 -1.33 2.41
C ALA A 96 -11.31 -1.73 1.05
N GLU A 97 -11.30 -0.83 0.07
CA GLU A 97 -11.77 -1.11 -1.29
C GLU A 97 -10.97 -2.24 -1.94
N ALA A 98 -9.64 -2.21 -1.78
CA ALA A 98 -8.77 -3.25 -2.32
C ALA A 98 -9.05 -4.60 -1.67
N MET A 99 -9.26 -4.62 -0.35
CA MET A 99 -9.58 -5.85 0.38
C MET A 99 -10.91 -6.45 -0.07
N VAL A 100 -11.92 -5.62 -0.28
CA VAL A 100 -13.23 -6.08 -0.79
C VAL A 100 -13.09 -6.66 -2.19
N SER A 101 -12.33 -5.99 -3.07
CA SER A 101 -12.10 -6.47 -4.42
C SER A 101 -11.35 -7.81 -4.43
N ASP A 102 -10.36 -7.96 -3.57
CA ASP A 102 -9.62 -9.21 -3.43
C ASP A 102 -10.53 -10.33 -2.90
N TYR A 103 -11.32 -10.03 -1.88
CA TYR A 103 -12.27 -11.00 -1.33
C TYR A 103 -13.24 -11.51 -2.38
N LYS A 104 -13.77 -10.63 -3.23
CA LYS A 104 -14.69 -11.02 -4.30
C LYS A 104 -14.03 -11.96 -5.32
N LYS A 105 -12.74 -11.79 -5.57
CA LYS A 105 -12.00 -12.68 -6.47
C LYS A 105 -11.78 -14.06 -5.89
N SER A 106 -11.80 -14.19 -4.56
CA SER A 106 -11.58 -15.46 -3.88
C SER A 106 -12.83 -16.34 -3.85
N LYS A 107 -13.94 -15.86 -4.31
CA LYS A 107 -15.24 -16.54 -4.31
C LYS A 107 -15.48 -17.35 -5.58
#